data_7f2deb5391d4ff01f38db918de110247
#
_entry.id   7f2deb5391d4ff01f38db918de110247
#
_cell.length_a   1.000
_cell.length_b   1.000
_cell.length_c   1.000
_cell.angle_alpha   90.00
_cell.angle_beta   90.00
_cell.angle_gamma   90.00
#
_symmetry.space_group_name_H-M   'P 1'
#
loop_
_entity.id
_entity.type
_entity.pdbx_description
1 polymer ?
#
loop_
_entity_poly.entity_id
_entity_poly.type
_entity_poly.pdbx_seq_one_letter_code
_entity_poly.pdbx_strand_id
1 'polypeptide(L)'
;MQFKLIIATVKADLTDRIVDAAKEAGATGATIIPSRGTGIHEAKTFFGLTLEAQTDSVLFLLEEHLVEQVIKAIYEAGHFEKPGTGIAFVLPVDQVFGLESQIESFEKRLRNEESLKGDQ
;
A
#
# COMPACT_ATOMS: atom_id res chain seq x y z
N MET A 1 7.65 14.68 -12.89
CA MET A 1 7.53 13.50 -12.02
C MET A 1 6.08 13.10 -11.90
N GLN A 2 5.75 11.90 -12.32
CA GLN A 2 4.37 11.42 -12.29
C GLN A 2 4.14 10.51 -11.10
N PHE A 3 2.99 10.69 -10.47
CA PHE A 3 2.59 9.88 -9.33
C PHE A 3 1.40 9.01 -9.70
N LYS A 4 1.32 7.87 -9.06
CA LYS A 4 0.23 6.93 -9.16
C LYS A 4 -0.27 6.59 -7.76
N LEU A 5 -1.53 6.23 -7.69
CA LEU A 5 -2.15 5.74 -6.46
C LEU A 5 -2.45 4.26 -6.63
N ILE A 6 -1.89 3.44 -5.74
CA ILE A 6 -2.27 2.04 -5.65
C ILE A 6 -3.31 1.92 -4.55
N ILE A 7 -4.44 1.30 -4.87
CA ILE A 7 -5.45 0.94 -3.87
C ILE A 7 -5.51 -0.58 -3.82
N ALA A 8 -5.19 -1.14 -2.67
CA ALA A 8 -5.26 -2.58 -2.46
C ALA A 8 -6.31 -2.87 -1.39
N THR A 9 -7.38 -3.56 -1.77
CA THR A 9 -8.41 -4.00 -0.83
C THR A 9 -8.14 -5.46 -0.51
N VAL A 10 -7.84 -5.74 0.74
CA VAL A 10 -7.33 -7.04 1.17
C VAL A 10 -8.00 -7.48 2.47
N LYS A 11 -7.89 -8.76 2.78
CA LYS A 11 -8.29 -9.25 4.09
C LYS A 11 -7.47 -8.57 5.17
N ALA A 12 -8.13 -8.17 6.27
CA ALA A 12 -7.47 -7.41 7.32
C ALA A 12 -6.28 -8.14 7.96
N ASP A 13 -6.32 -9.48 8.00
CA ASP A 13 -5.22 -10.28 8.53
C ASP A 13 -3.96 -10.27 7.65
N LEU A 14 -4.08 -9.82 6.39
CA LEU A 14 -2.96 -9.71 5.47
C LEU A 14 -2.38 -8.30 5.38
N THR A 15 -3.05 -7.32 5.97
CA THR A 15 -2.70 -5.90 5.80
C THR A 15 -1.26 -5.59 6.19
N ASP A 16 -0.84 -6.01 7.38
CA ASP A 16 0.51 -5.71 7.85
C ASP A 16 1.58 -6.32 6.96
N ARG A 17 1.37 -7.55 6.52
CA ARG A 17 2.31 -8.24 5.62
C ARG A 17 2.42 -7.49 4.28
N ILE A 18 1.29 -7.05 3.75
CA ILE A 18 1.24 -6.33 2.48
C ILE A 18 1.93 -4.97 2.60
N VAL A 19 1.67 -4.24 3.68
CA VAL A 19 2.32 -2.94 3.93
C VAL A 19 3.83 -3.11 4.05
N ASP A 20 4.29 -4.09 4.81
CA ASP A 20 5.72 -4.35 4.97
C ASP A 20 6.39 -4.70 3.64
N ALA A 21 5.76 -5.57 2.85
CA ALA A 21 6.29 -5.94 1.54
C ALA A 21 6.35 -4.74 0.58
N ALA A 22 5.31 -3.92 0.58
CA ALA A 22 5.27 -2.72 -0.25
C ALA A 22 6.38 -1.73 0.13
N LYS A 23 6.61 -1.53 1.42
CA LYS A 23 7.68 -0.65 1.91
C LYS A 23 9.06 -1.18 1.53
N GLU A 24 9.30 -2.46 1.64
CA GLU A 24 10.55 -3.07 1.21
C GLU A 24 10.78 -2.90 -0.30
N ALA A 25 9.71 -2.87 -1.07
CA ALA A 25 9.78 -2.68 -2.51
C ALA A 25 9.88 -1.20 -2.94
N GLY A 26 9.82 -0.27 -1.99
CA GLY A 26 10.03 1.15 -2.28
C GLY A 26 8.92 2.10 -1.86
N ALA A 27 7.80 1.60 -1.36
CA ALA A 27 6.73 2.47 -0.88
C ALA A 27 7.16 3.18 0.41
N THR A 28 6.93 4.49 0.49
CA THR A 28 7.38 5.29 1.63
C THR A 28 6.38 5.30 2.77
N GLY A 29 5.12 5.00 2.50
CA GLY A 29 4.09 4.97 3.53
C GLY A 29 2.82 4.38 3.00
N ALA A 30 1.86 4.18 3.88
CA ALA A 30 0.55 3.63 3.52
C ALA A 30 -0.53 4.28 4.37
N THR A 31 -1.69 4.48 3.75
CA THR A 31 -2.90 4.87 4.46
C THR A 31 -3.82 3.65 4.50
N ILE A 32 -4.25 3.26 5.69
CA ILE A 32 -5.09 2.09 5.89
C ILE A 32 -6.48 2.54 6.27
N ILE A 33 -7.47 2.10 5.48
CA ILE A 33 -8.87 2.46 5.71
C ILE A 33 -9.66 1.16 5.90
N PRO A 34 -10.24 0.93 7.09
CA PRO A 34 -11.14 -0.21 7.27
C PRO A 34 -12.30 -0.11 6.28
N SER A 35 -12.61 -1.21 5.61
CA SER A 35 -13.59 -1.20 4.54
C SER A 35 -14.44 -2.46 4.52
N ARG A 36 -15.52 -2.41 3.73
CA ARG A 36 -16.40 -3.54 3.51
C ARG A 36 -16.65 -3.66 2.01
N GLY A 37 -16.58 -4.88 1.52
CA GLY A 37 -16.84 -5.14 0.11
C GLY A 37 -18.00 -6.12 -0.06
N THR A 38 -18.71 -6.00 -1.16
CA THR A 38 -19.81 -6.88 -1.49
C THR A 38 -19.54 -7.78 -2.69
N GLY A 39 -18.44 -7.51 -3.43
CA GLY A 39 -18.17 -8.17 -4.71
C GLY A 39 -17.69 -9.61 -4.62
N ILE A 40 -17.32 -10.10 -3.45
CA ILE A 40 -16.79 -11.46 -3.25
C ILE A 40 -17.77 -12.31 -2.44
N HIS A 41 -19.03 -11.91 -2.38
CA HIS A 41 -20.04 -12.58 -1.56
C HIS A 41 -20.29 -14.03 -1.96
N GLU A 42 -20.18 -14.35 -3.23
CA GLU A 42 -20.45 -15.70 -3.71
C GLU A 42 -19.49 -16.72 -3.08
N ALA A 43 -18.23 -16.36 -2.93
CA ALA A 43 -17.26 -17.22 -2.27
C ALA A 43 -17.48 -17.30 -0.76
N LYS A 44 -18.03 -16.24 -0.14
CA LYS A 44 -18.29 -16.20 1.29
C LYS A 44 -19.56 -16.90 1.69
N THR A 45 -20.54 -16.99 0.78
CA THR A 45 -21.82 -17.66 1.03
C THR A 45 -21.83 -19.11 0.61
N PHE A 46 -20.70 -19.65 0.17
CA PHE A 46 -20.58 -21.00 -0.38
C PHE A 46 -21.09 -22.08 0.60
N PHE A 47 -21.05 -21.83 1.90
CA PHE A 47 -21.58 -22.75 2.90
C PHE A 47 -22.71 -22.15 3.74
N GLY A 48 -23.38 -21.12 3.23
CA GLY A 48 -24.41 -20.45 4.00
C GLY A 48 -23.88 -19.69 5.22
N LEU A 49 -22.58 -19.56 5.34
CA LEU A 49 -21.93 -18.81 6.41
C LEU A 49 -21.58 -17.43 5.86
N THR A 50 -22.23 -16.43 6.39
CA THR A 50 -21.85 -15.03 6.11
C THR A 50 -20.56 -14.75 6.89
N LEU A 51 -19.45 -15.20 6.38
CA LEU A 51 -18.15 -14.78 6.90
C LEU A 51 -17.86 -13.42 6.31
N GLU A 52 -18.36 -12.37 6.96
CA GLU A 52 -17.90 -11.02 6.67
C GLU A 52 -16.48 -10.90 7.20
N ALA A 53 -15.52 -11.30 6.40
CA ALA A 53 -14.13 -11.03 6.72
C ALA A 53 -13.95 -9.52 6.68
N GLN A 54 -13.40 -8.95 7.74
CA GLN A 54 -12.99 -7.56 7.72
C GLN A 54 -11.93 -7.37 6.65
N THR A 55 -12.08 -6.30 5.88
CA THR A 55 -11.13 -5.92 4.86
C THR A 55 -10.55 -4.56 5.18
N ASP A 56 -9.36 -4.31 4.67
CA ASP A 56 -8.75 -2.99 4.68
C ASP A 56 -8.50 -2.55 3.26
N SER A 57 -8.71 -1.27 3.00
CA SER A 57 -8.24 -0.64 1.77
C SER A 57 -6.96 0.11 2.09
N VAL A 58 -5.88 -0.28 1.45
CA VAL A 58 -4.56 0.29 1.69
C VAL A 58 -4.20 1.14 0.49
N LEU A 59 -3.84 2.39 0.75
CA LEU A 59 -3.52 3.37 -0.28
C LEU A 59 -2.03 3.67 -0.24
N PHE A 60 -1.39 3.57 -1.40
CA PHE A 60 0.02 3.91 -1.57
C PHE A 60 0.16 4.96 -2.66
N LEU A 61 0.69 6.12 -2.31
CA LEU A 61 1.03 7.15 -3.28
C LEU A 61 2.49 6.96 -3.69
N LEU A 62 2.74 6.71 -4.96
CA LEU A 62 4.06 6.33 -5.46
C LEU A 62 4.44 7.11 -6.70
N GLU A 63 5.74 7.27 -6.90
CA GLU A 63 6.25 7.67 -8.20
C GLU A 63 6.00 6.53 -9.19
N GLU A 64 5.70 6.88 -10.43
CA GLU A 64 5.31 5.92 -11.47
C GLU A 64 6.31 4.78 -11.64
N HIS A 65 7.60 5.07 -11.58
CA HIS A 65 8.63 4.06 -11.81
C HIS A 65 8.71 2.98 -10.72
N LEU A 66 8.08 3.20 -9.57
CA LEU A 66 8.05 2.24 -8.46
C LEU A 66 6.85 1.30 -8.50
N VAL A 67 5.84 1.62 -9.33
CA VAL A 67 4.55 0.92 -9.31
C VAL A 67 4.71 -0.57 -9.57
N GLU A 68 5.47 -0.93 -10.60
CA GLU A 68 5.59 -2.32 -11.02
C GLU A 68 6.16 -3.21 -9.92
N GLN A 69 7.25 -2.77 -9.30
CA GLN A 69 7.88 -3.55 -8.24
C GLN A 69 7.04 -3.60 -6.96
N VAL A 70 6.33 -2.52 -6.63
CA VAL A 70 5.46 -2.49 -5.46
C VAL A 70 4.23 -3.36 -5.69
N ILE A 71 3.60 -3.28 -6.86
CA ILE A 71 2.45 -4.15 -7.20
C ILE A 71 2.85 -5.62 -7.12
N LYS A 72 4.03 -5.97 -7.62
CA LYS A 72 4.52 -7.35 -7.55
C LYS A 72 4.64 -7.81 -6.11
N ALA A 73 5.21 -6.98 -5.24
CA ALA A 73 5.37 -7.28 -3.82
C ALA A 73 4.01 -7.47 -3.13
N ILE A 74 3.05 -6.59 -3.44
CA ILE A 74 1.69 -6.69 -2.90
C ILE A 74 1.01 -7.97 -3.34
N TYR A 75 1.11 -8.29 -4.62
CA TYR A 75 0.50 -9.49 -5.21
C TYR A 75 1.02 -10.77 -4.54
N GLU A 76 2.32 -10.86 -4.35
CA GLU A 76 2.94 -12.01 -3.71
C GLU A 76 2.61 -12.10 -2.22
N ALA A 77 2.73 -11.00 -1.50
CA ALA A 77 2.47 -10.97 -0.06
C ALA A 77 1.01 -11.23 0.28
N GLY A 78 0.10 -10.77 -0.57
CA GLY A 78 -1.33 -10.93 -0.39
C GLY A 78 -1.90 -12.22 -0.96
N HIS A 79 -1.09 -13.03 -1.61
CA HIS A 79 -1.54 -14.26 -2.27
C HIS A 79 -2.71 -14.00 -3.22
N PHE A 80 -2.58 -12.98 -4.06
CA PHE A 80 -3.67 -12.54 -4.95
C PHE A 80 -4.03 -13.58 -6.00
N GLU A 81 -3.18 -14.57 -6.23
CA GLU A 81 -3.50 -15.70 -7.09
C GLU A 81 -4.59 -16.60 -6.51
N LYS A 82 -4.87 -16.49 -5.21
CA LYS A 82 -5.93 -17.24 -4.56
C LYS A 82 -7.22 -16.43 -4.56
N PRO A 83 -8.36 -17.06 -4.93
CA PRO A 83 -9.63 -16.33 -4.92
C PRO A 83 -9.98 -15.77 -3.53
N GLY A 84 -10.49 -14.56 -3.49
CA GLY A 84 -11.00 -13.95 -2.26
C GLY A 84 -9.98 -13.36 -1.32
N THR A 85 -8.70 -13.29 -1.70
CA THR A 85 -7.66 -12.70 -0.85
C THR A 85 -7.58 -11.19 -0.96
N GLY A 86 -7.72 -10.66 -2.17
CA GLY A 86 -7.66 -9.23 -2.38
C GLY A 86 -7.65 -8.83 -3.84
N ILE A 87 -7.74 -7.54 -4.05
CA ILE A 87 -7.67 -6.91 -5.37
C ILE A 87 -6.88 -5.62 -5.23
N ALA A 88 -6.09 -5.30 -6.23
CA ALA A 88 -5.37 -4.02 -6.27
C ALA A 88 -5.50 -3.40 -7.64
N PHE A 89 -5.55 -2.10 -7.66
CA PHE A 89 -5.62 -1.34 -8.91
C PHE A 89 -4.83 -0.06 -8.78
N VAL A 90 -4.44 0.48 -9.94
CA VAL A 90 -3.57 1.65 -10.04
C VAL A 90 -4.32 2.76 -10.73
N LEU A 91 -4.27 3.95 -10.16
CA LEU A 91 -4.92 5.15 -10.69
C LEU A 91 -3.87 6.23 -10.96
N PRO A 92 -4.04 7.00 -12.03
CA PRO A 92 -3.19 8.17 -12.22
C PRO A 92 -3.55 9.26 -11.21
N VAL A 93 -2.54 10.01 -10.78
CA VAL A 93 -2.72 11.15 -9.89
C VAL A 93 -2.30 12.40 -10.63
N ASP A 94 -3.24 13.30 -10.84
CA ASP A 94 -2.97 14.51 -11.63
C ASP A 94 -2.06 15.49 -10.91
N GLN A 95 -2.29 15.70 -9.62
CA GLN A 95 -1.55 16.68 -8.83
C GLN A 95 -1.38 16.17 -7.41
N VAL A 96 -0.24 16.49 -6.80
CA VAL A 96 0.06 16.16 -5.41
C VAL A 96 0.49 17.44 -4.70
N PHE A 97 -0.13 17.71 -3.56
CA PHE A 97 0.17 18.88 -2.74
C PHE A 97 0.66 18.44 -1.38
N GLY A 98 1.65 19.13 -0.85
CA GLY A 98 2.18 18.87 0.49
C GLY A 98 3.31 17.85 0.55
N LEU A 99 3.52 17.09 -0.50
CA LEU A 99 4.57 16.07 -0.51
C LEU A 99 5.97 16.70 -0.52
N GLU A 100 6.16 17.79 -1.26
CA GLU A 100 7.45 18.46 -1.37
C GLU A 100 7.99 18.93 -0.02
N SER A 101 7.14 19.54 0.79
CA SER A 101 7.55 20.02 2.12
C SER A 101 7.91 18.87 3.05
N GLN A 102 7.23 17.73 2.92
CA GLN A 102 7.55 16.54 3.70
C GLN A 102 8.88 15.91 3.26
N ILE A 103 9.13 15.87 1.96
CA ILE A 103 10.40 15.37 1.42
C ILE A 103 11.56 16.25 1.85
N GLU A 104 11.42 17.57 1.76
CA GLU A 104 12.43 18.52 2.20
C GLU A 104 12.75 18.36 3.68
N SER A 105 11.73 18.21 4.50
CA SER A 105 11.89 18.00 5.95
C SER A 105 12.64 16.69 6.22
N PHE A 106 12.32 15.63 5.52
CA PHE A 106 12.97 14.34 5.66
C PHE A 106 14.45 14.40 5.22
N GLU A 107 14.72 15.02 4.07
CA GLU A 107 16.09 15.20 3.58
C GLU A 107 16.92 16.03 4.55
N LYS A 108 16.34 17.06 5.12
CA LYS A 108 17.00 17.91 6.11
C LYS A 108 17.36 17.12 7.35
N ARG A 109 16.47 16.25 7.82
CA ARG A 109 16.75 15.36 8.96
C ARG A 109 17.92 14.43 8.66
N LEU A 110 17.92 13.82 7.49
CA LEU A 110 19.00 12.92 7.08
C LEU A 110 20.34 13.64 7.03
N ARG A 111 20.38 14.85 6.47
CA ARG A 111 21.61 15.64 6.42
C ARG A 111 22.11 16.00 7.81
N ASN A 112 21.23 16.34 8.72
CA ASN A 112 21.58 16.63 10.10
C ASN A 112 22.14 15.42 10.81
N GLU A 113 21.57 14.25 10.61
CA GLU A 113 22.06 12.99 11.17
C GLU A 113 23.43 12.63 10.62
N GLU A 114 23.64 12.77 9.32
CA GLU A 114 24.94 12.52 8.68
C GLU A 114 26.01 13.50 9.18
N SER A 115 25.65 14.77 9.34
CA SER A 115 26.55 15.77 9.88
C SER A 115 26.97 15.45 11.31
N LEU A 116 26.04 14.98 12.15
CA LEU A 116 26.35 14.57 13.52
C LEU A 116 27.25 13.33 13.55
N LYS A 117 27.06 12.38 12.63
CA LYS A 117 27.92 11.21 12.52
C LYS A 117 29.31 11.55 11.98
N GLY A 118 29.37 12.56 11.09
CA GLY A 118 30.65 13.00 10.51
C GLY A 118 31.55 13.70 11.49
N ASP A 119 31.02 14.26 12.58
CA ASP A 119 31.76 14.96 13.61
C ASP A 119 32.33 14.03 14.69
N GLN A 120 32.14 12.74 14.56
CA GLN A 120 32.73 11.71 15.44
C GLN A 120 33.95 11.09 14.79
#